data_4a4ffcdec2695c5370548a34087ccd1c
#
_entry.id   4a4ffcdec2695c5370548a34087ccd1c
#
_cell.length_a   1.000
_cell.length_b   1.000
_cell.length_c   1.000
_cell.angle_alpha   90.00
_cell.angle_beta   90.00
_cell.angle_gamma   90.00
#
_symmetry.space_group_name_H-M   'P 1'
#
loop_
_entity.id
_entity.type
_entity.pdbx_description
1 polymer ?
#
loop_
_entity_poly.entity_id
_entity_poly.type
_entity_poly.pdbx_seq_one_letter_code
_entity_poly.pdbx_strand_id
1 'polypeptide(L)'
;MNDSTRTRSVRPTQPRSVHPTPPPALPKVVVCGTSFGRVYLQAAHEDPNVELAGVVSRGSAASLDCAKTYGVPHYTGIDALPDDIDIACVAVRAGVAGGDGAALAQSLLARGIHVLQEHLLHPDELAECLRTAREYGVRYRLNAFYPQLRPVQLFLRAAELLRERQQPLHVDAVAGGQMVYPLLDMIGRAVGRLRPWALSEPAPVPPELAALADRPMPYTHLTGVIGGVPLSLRVQNQIHPADPDNHALLLHRLAIAFDSGVLTLADTHGPVLWSPRLHTGRDEAGRLIMAGPGTERLAVPTTEVLEPADIPTFRTVFDELWPQSVRTALAQLRADIADPRRSIGAGQWAVTVTAIWQRLTTAIGQPELIRPPAPTPVPLPELLAASRSDCLRVARNGQAAMIGDLV
;
A
#
# COMPACT_ATOMS: atom_id res chain seq x y z
N MET A 1 20.24 79.64 -44.60
CA MET A 1 19.66 78.35 -44.98
C MET A 1 19.26 77.67 -43.71
N ASN A 2 17.96 77.67 -43.41
CA ASN A 2 17.35 77.08 -42.20
C ASN A 2 17.12 75.60 -42.46
N ASP A 3 17.58 74.79 -41.54
CA ASP A 3 17.18 73.39 -41.52
C ASP A 3 16.52 73.08 -40.18
N SER A 4 15.21 72.88 -40.26
CA SER A 4 14.29 72.63 -39.11
C SER A 4 14.12 71.17 -38.88
N THR A 5 14.86 70.59 -37.97
CA THR A 5 14.68 69.18 -37.50
C THR A 5 13.45 69.09 -36.58
N ARG A 6 12.35 68.53 -37.10
CA ARG A 6 11.15 68.17 -36.34
C ARG A 6 11.41 66.88 -35.49
N THR A 7 11.54 67.05 -34.19
CA THR A 7 11.51 65.93 -33.23
C THR A 7 10.08 65.37 -33.10
N ARG A 8 9.90 64.12 -33.50
CA ARG A 8 8.65 63.34 -33.28
C ARG A 8 8.60 62.88 -31.83
N SER A 9 7.65 63.39 -31.06
CA SER A 9 7.30 62.92 -29.71
C SER A 9 6.63 61.53 -29.79
N VAL A 10 7.30 60.51 -29.24
CA VAL A 10 6.74 59.17 -29.05
C VAL A 10 5.99 59.17 -27.73
N ARG A 11 4.65 59.04 -27.77
CA ARG A 11 3.84 58.84 -26.57
C ARG A 11 4.17 57.48 -25.93
N PRO A 12 4.35 57.38 -24.60
CA PRO A 12 4.54 56.11 -23.92
C PRO A 12 3.23 55.32 -23.97
N THR A 13 3.28 54.12 -24.50
CA THR A 13 2.21 53.11 -24.44
C THR A 13 2.03 52.66 -22.98
N GLN A 14 0.86 52.88 -22.43
CA GLN A 14 0.49 52.34 -21.10
C GLN A 14 0.54 50.81 -21.14
N PRO A 15 1.10 50.13 -20.11
CA PRO A 15 1.08 48.67 -20.03
C PRO A 15 -0.38 48.20 -19.92
N ARG A 16 -0.76 47.26 -20.79
CA ARG A 16 -2.05 46.59 -20.71
C ARG A 16 -2.14 45.87 -19.34
N SER A 17 -3.20 46.17 -18.59
CA SER A 17 -3.55 45.46 -17.38
C SER A 17 -3.76 43.96 -17.73
N VAL A 18 -2.83 43.10 -17.32
CA VAL A 18 -3.01 41.67 -17.37
C VAL A 18 -4.00 41.33 -16.26
N HIS A 19 -5.25 41.09 -16.62
CA HIS A 19 -6.21 40.54 -15.69
C HIS A 19 -5.72 39.10 -15.34
N PRO A 20 -5.59 38.76 -14.06
CA PRO A 20 -5.23 37.40 -13.70
C PRO A 20 -6.29 36.42 -14.23
N THR A 21 -5.87 35.46 -15.02
CA THR A 21 -6.75 34.37 -15.44
C THR A 21 -7.30 33.70 -14.18
N PRO A 22 -8.60 33.48 -14.05
CA PRO A 22 -9.16 32.79 -12.91
C PRO A 22 -8.46 31.41 -12.80
N PRO A 23 -8.17 30.91 -11.59
CA PRO A 23 -7.59 29.58 -11.41
C PRO A 23 -8.49 28.54 -12.09
N PRO A 24 -7.93 27.50 -12.70
CA PRO A 24 -8.71 26.43 -13.32
C PRO A 24 -9.64 25.84 -12.27
N ALA A 25 -10.88 25.54 -12.66
CA ALA A 25 -11.87 24.89 -11.79
C ALA A 25 -11.30 23.56 -11.29
N LEU A 26 -11.58 23.21 -10.04
CA LEU A 26 -11.17 21.94 -9.45
C LEU A 26 -11.93 20.78 -10.12
N PRO A 27 -11.27 19.65 -10.40
CA PRO A 27 -11.96 18.45 -10.90
C PRO A 27 -13.04 17.98 -9.92
N LYS A 28 -14.24 17.73 -10.44
CA LYS A 28 -15.39 17.24 -9.68
C LYS A 28 -15.32 15.72 -9.52
N VAL A 29 -15.34 15.27 -8.28
CA VAL A 29 -15.22 13.85 -7.90
C VAL A 29 -16.51 13.33 -7.30
N VAL A 30 -17.01 12.21 -7.78
CA VAL A 30 -18.07 11.44 -7.12
C VAL A 30 -17.50 10.15 -6.55
N VAL A 31 -18.10 9.68 -5.44
CA VAL A 31 -17.72 8.41 -4.82
C VAL A 31 -18.87 7.41 -4.92
N CYS A 32 -18.58 6.27 -5.54
CA CYS A 32 -19.53 5.18 -5.71
C CYS A 32 -19.33 4.13 -4.61
N GLY A 33 -20.37 3.89 -3.80
CA GLY A 33 -20.33 3.01 -2.64
C GLY A 33 -19.94 3.71 -1.36
N THR A 34 -20.48 3.25 -0.21
CA THR A 34 -20.31 3.90 1.10
C THR A 34 -19.86 2.95 2.21
N SER A 35 -19.57 1.69 1.92
CA SER A 35 -18.96 0.77 2.88
C SER A 35 -17.49 1.16 3.09
N PHE A 36 -16.58 0.67 2.30
CA PHE A 36 -15.18 1.11 2.27
C PHE A 36 -15.06 2.52 1.64
N GLY A 37 -15.99 2.91 0.78
CA GLY A 37 -16.06 4.23 0.15
C GLY A 37 -16.09 5.42 1.11
N ARG A 38 -16.37 5.21 2.42
CA ARG A 38 -16.25 6.27 3.44
C ARG A 38 -14.84 6.84 3.50
N VAL A 39 -13.81 6.02 3.29
CA VAL A 39 -12.40 6.47 3.23
C VAL A 39 -12.17 7.36 2.01
N TYR A 40 -12.80 7.02 0.88
CA TYR A 40 -12.74 7.81 -0.36
C TYR A 40 -13.49 9.13 -0.23
N LEU A 41 -14.65 9.14 0.45
CA LEU A 41 -15.42 10.36 0.73
C LEU A 41 -14.61 11.33 1.58
N GLN A 42 -14.04 10.86 2.68
CA GLN A 42 -13.19 11.68 3.52
C GLN A 42 -11.98 12.22 2.73
N ALA A 43 -11.30 11.36 1.98
CA ALA A 43 -10.15 11.74 1.18
C ALA A 43 -10.48 12.82 0.15
N ALA A 44 -11.57 12.66 -0.60
CA ALA A 44 -11.99 13.63 -1.61
C ALA A 44 -12.48 14.95 -0.99
N HIS A 45 -13.13 14.88 0.19
CA HIS A 45 -13.56 16.08 0.92
C HIS A 45 -12.38 16.90 1.45
N GLU A 46 -11.32 16.24 1.91
CA GLU A 46 -10.14 16.87 2.48
C GLU A 46 -9.07 17.25 1.43
N ASP A 47 -9.17 16.77 0.19
CA ASP A 47 -8.17 17.07 -0.86
C ASP A 47 -8.41 18.47 -1.44
N PRO A 48 -7.49 19.44 -1.23
CA PRO A 48 -7.67 20.80 -1.75
C PRO A 48 -7.59 20.91 -3.28
N ASN A 49 -7.31 19.81 -3.96
CA ASN A 49 -7.12 19.79 -5.42
C ASN A 49 -8.27 19.13 -6.18
N VAL A 50 -9.35 18.79 -5.51
CA VAL A 50 -10.58 18.27 -6.10
C VAL A 50 -11.79 18.83 -5.37
N GLU A 51 -12.97 18.73 -6.00
CA GLU A 51 -14.27 19.05 -5.39
C GLU A 51 -15.05 17.75 -5.21
N LEU A 52 -15.44 17.41 -3.98
CA LEU A 52 -16.36 16.30 -3.75
C LEU A 52 -17.77 16.73 -4.22
N ALA A 53 -18.23 16.17 -5.33
CA ALA A 53 -19.49 16.56 -6.00
C ALA A 53 -20.67 15.66 -5.67
N GLY A 54 -20.46 14.49 -5.02
CA GLY A 54 -21.59 13.66 -4.61
C GLY A 54 -21.25 12.23 -4.27
N VAL A 55 -22.27 11.52 -3.79
CA VAL A 55 -22.27 10.10 -3.44
C VAL A 55 -23.16 9.34 -4.40
N VAL A 56 -22.67 8.26 -4.98
CA VAL A 56 -23.46 7.35 -5.82
C VAL A 56 -23.70 6.05 -5.09
N SER A 57 -24.95 5.69 -4.82
CA SER A 57 -25.30 4.43 -4.18
C SER A 57 -26.79 4.09 -4.39
N ARG A 58 -27.19 2.89 -4.01
CA ARG A 58 -28.58 2.42 -4.12
C ARG A 58 -29.54 3.03 -3.09
N GLY A 59 -29.12 4.00 -2.28
CA GLY A 59 -29.99 4.76 -1.37
C GLY A 59 -30.25 4.09 -0.01
N SER A 60 -29.29 3.31 0.52
CA SER A 60 -29.38 2.85 1.91
C SER A 60 -29.35 4.03 2.90
N ALA A 61 -29.95 3.88 4.08
CA ALA A 61 -29.92 4.91 5.12
C ALA A 61 -28.48 5.37 5.43
N ALA A 62 -27.53 4.44 5.53
CA ALA A 62 -26.11 4.75 5.75
C ALA A 62 -25.50 5.57 4.62
N SER A 63 -25.88 5.33 3.35
CA SER A 63 -25.36 6.10 2.23
C SER A 63 -25.96 7.51 2.13
N LEU A 64 -27.24 7.65 2.48
CA LEU A 64 -27.88 8.96 2.59
C LEU A 64 -27.27 9.79 3.72
N ASP A 65 -26.96 9.15 4.85
CA ASP A 65 -26.28 9.80 5.99
C ASP A 65 -24.85 10.25 5.61
N CYS A 66 -24.11 9.44 4.86
CA CYS A 66 -22.82 9.85 4.30
C CYS A 66 -22.94 11.11 3.43
N ALA A 67 -23.87 11.15 2.49
CA ALA A 67 -24.08 12.34 1.64
C ALA A 67 -24.42 13.59 2.46
N LYS A 68 -25.27 13.43 3.48
CA LYS A 68 -25.63 14.50 4.42
C LYS A 68 -24.43 14.97 5.24
N THR A 69 -23.60 14.06 5.73
CA THR A 69 -22.41 14.38 6.54
C THR A 69 -21.43 15.27 5.79
N TYR A 70 -21.23 15.00 4.50
CA TYR A 70 -20.33 15.79 3.66
C TYR A 70 -21.04 16.96 2.95
N GLY A 71 -22.35 17.14 3.14
CA GLY A 71 -23.12 18.23 2.53
C GLY A 71 -23.19 18.15 1.00
N VAL A 72 -23.16 16.96 0.42
CA VAL A 72 -23.15 16.74 -1.03
C VAL A 72 -24.40 16.00 -1.52
N PRO A 73 -24.78 16.11 -2.80
CA PRO A 73 -25.90 15.37 -3.39
C PRO A 73 -25.69 13.85 -3.30
N HIS A 74 -26.81 13.12 -3.17
CA HIS A 74 -26.87 11.67 -3.31
C HIS A 74 -27.52 11.33 -4.65
N TYR A 75 -26.87 10.48 -5.43
CA TYR A 75 -27.35 9.98 -6.71
C TYR A 75 -27.64 8.47 -6.60
N THR A 76 -28.82 8.04 -7.04
CA THR A 76 -29.24 6.63 -6.99
C THR A 76 -28.67 5.76 -8.12
N GLY A 77 -28.07 6.39 -9.12
CA GLY A 77 -27.44 5.75 -10.26
C GLY A 77 -26.63 6.74 -11.08
N ILE A 78 -25.87 6.23 -12.03
CA ILE A 78 -25.01 7.04 -12.89
C ILE A 78 -25.80 7.96 -13.82
N ASP A 79 -27.03 7.60 -14.19
CA ASP A 79 -27.88 8.39 -15.09
C ASP A 79 -28.37 9.69 -14.44
N ALA A 80 -28.34 9.76 -13.11
CA ALA A 80 -28.68 10.96 -12.35
C ALA A 80 -27.48 11.90 -12.15
N LEU A 81 -26.28 11.51 -12.59
CA LEU A 81 -25.08 12.35 -12.45
C LEU A 81 -25.13 13.55 -13.41
N PRO A 82 -24.70 14.74 -12.96
CA PRO A 82 -24.45 15.87 -13.84
C PRO A 82 -23.39 15.56 -14.91
N ASP A 83 -23.42 16.31 -16.02
CA ASP A 83 -22.48 16.09 -17.14
C ASP A 83 -21.06 16.64 -16.85
N ASP A 84 -20.90 17.41 -15.80
CA ASP A 84 -19.65 18.08 -15.39
C ASP A 84 -18.86 17.31 -14.34
N ILE A 85 -19.09 16.00 -14.18
CA ILE A 85 -18.30 15.12 -13.33
C ILE A 85 -17.04 14.69 -14.07
N ASP A 86 -15.86 14.94 -13.48
CA ASP A 86 -14.56 14.60 -14.08
C ASP A 86 -14.06 13.23 -13.66
N ILE A 87 -14.21 12.88 -12.37
CA ILE A 87 -13.63 11.67 -11.78
C ILE A 87 -14.68 10.92 -10.96
N ALA A 88 -14.68 9.61 -11.06
CA ALA A 88 -15.43 8.73 -10.16
C ALA A 88 -14.48 7.79 -9.40
N CYS A 89 -14.62 7.78 -8.07
CA CYS A 89 -13.98 6.78 -7.21
C CYS A 89 -14.95 5.60 -7.03
N VAL A 90 -14.61 4.44 -7.56
CA VAL A 90 -15.46 3.25 -7.48
C VAL A 90 -14.97 2.34 -6.36
N ALA A 91 -15.61 2.43 -5.18
CA ALA A 91 -15.36 1.60 -3.99
C ALA A 91 -16.50 0.57 -3.80
N VAL A 92 -16.96 -0.01 -4.90
CA VAL A 92 -17.97 -1.07 -4.97
C VAL A 92 -17.28 -2.38 -5.31
N ARG A 93 -17.62 -3.45 -4.60
CA ARG A 93 -17.07 -4.79 -4.88
C ARG A 93 -17.28 -5.17 -6.33
N ALA A 94 -16.25 -5.72 -6.97
CA ALA A 94 -16.32 -6.29 -8.31
C ALA A 94 -16.75 -7.78 -8.27
N GLY A 95 -16.85 -8.43 -9.43
CA GLY A 95 -17.33 -9.81 -9.57
C GLY A 95 -16.58 -10.83 -8.73
N VAL A 96 -15.27 -10.66 -8.55
CA VAL A 96 -14.43 -11.47 -7.62
C VAL A 96 -15.01 -11.53 -6.21
N ALA A 97 -15.63 -10.45 -5.75
CA ALA A 97 -16.25 -10.33 -4.42
C ALA A 97 -17.80 -10.29 -4.48
N GLY A 98 -18.38 -10.73 -5.59
CA GLY A 98 -19.83 -10.86 -5.80
C GLY A 98 -20.56 -9.52 -5.94
N GLY A 99 -19.94 -8.53 -6.59
CA GLY A 99 -20.53 -7.21 -6.84
C GLY A 99 -20.38 -6.72 -8.28
N ASP A 100 -20.97 -5.56 -8.58
CA ASP A 100 -21.08 -4.99 -9.93
C ASP A 100 -20.09 -3.84 -10.17
N GLY A 101 -19.05 -3.71 -9.34
CA GLY A 101 -18.11 -2.59 -9.37
C GLY A 101 -17.39 -2.41 -10.71
N ALA A 102 -17.07 -3.50 -11.41
CA ALA A 102 -16.44 -3.44 -12.72
C ALA A 102 -17.40 -2.91 -13.80
N ALA A 103 -18.64 -3.38 -13.82
CA ALA A 103 -19.68 -2.90 -14.76
C ALA A 103 -20.02 -1.42 -14.51
N LEU A 104 -20.07 -1.01 -13.24
CA LEU A 104 -20.24 0.40 -12.86
C LEU A 104 -19.08 1.27 -13.39
N ALA A 105 -17.83 0.81 -13.19
CA ALA A 105 -16.66 1.51 -13.69
C ALA A 105 -16.68 1.65 -15.22
N GLN A 106 -17.00 0.59 -15.95
CA GLN A 106 -17.15 0.62 -17.42
C GLN A 106 -18.21 1.63 -17.87
N SER A 107 -19.37 1.66 -17.21
CA SER A 107 -20.44 2.61 -17.54
C SER A 107 -20.03 4.06 -17.29
N LEU A 108 -19.27 4.35 -16.23
CA LEU A 108 -18.72 5.68 -15.94
C LEU A 108 -17.67 6.09 -16.98
N LEU A 109 -16.78 5.17 -17.36
CA LEU A 109 -15.78 5.39 -18.41
C LEU A 109 -16.45 5.71 -19.77
N ALA A 110 -17.52 4.98 -20.12
CA ALA A 110 -18.30 5.21 -21.35
C ALA A 110 -19.01 6.58 -21.37
N ARG A 111 -19.26 7.18 -20.20
CA ARG A 111 -19.77 8.56 -20.08
C ARG A 111 -18.68 9.63 -20.16
N GLY A 112 -17.42 9.25 -20.39
CA GLY A 112 -16.31 10.20 -20.44
C GLY A 112 -15.74 10.59 -19.06
N ILE A 113 -16.07 9.84 -18.00
CA ILE A 113 -15.62 10.08 -16.62
C ILE A 113 -14.36 9.26 -16.34
N HIS A 114 -13.31 9.88 -15.80
CA HIS A 114 -12.11 9.16 -15.36
C HIS A 114 -12.41 8.34 -14.11
N VAL A 115 -11.81 7.16 -13.97
CA VAL A 115 -12.13 6.24 -12.87
C VAL A 115 -10.91 5.86 -12.05
N LEU A 116 -11.02 6.03 -10.72
CA LEU A 116 -10.17 5.40 -9.71
C LEU A 116 -10.98 4.26 -9.07
N GLN A 117 -10.61 3.02 -9.32
CA GLN A 117 -11.34 1.86 -8.79
C GLN A 117 -10.55 1.15 -7.69
N GLU A 118 -11.24 0.82 -6.60
CA GLU A 118 -10.69 -0.03 -5.54
C GLU A 118 -10.49 -1.47 -6.03
N HIS A 119 -9.37 -2.09 -5.65
CA HIS A 119 -9.11 -3.50 -5.90
C HIS A 119 -10.10 -4.37 -5.06
N LEU A 120 -10.42 -5.63 -5.42
CA LEU A 120 -9.90 -6.52 -6.44
C LEU A 120 -10.78 -6.57 -7.68
N LEU A 121 -10.14 -6.88 -8.82
CA LEU A 121 -10.85 -7.21 -10.07
C LEU A 121 -10.35 -8.54 -10.62
N HIS A 122 -11.25 -9.25 -11.31
CA HIS A 122 -10.87 -10.36 -12.16
C HIS A 122 -10.05 -9.84 -13.37
N PRO A 123 -9.09 -10.62 -13.93
CA PRO A 123 -8.30 -10.18 -15.08
C PRO A 123 -9.12 -9.69 -16.27
N ASP A 124 -10.24 -10.36 -16.57
CA ASP A 124 -11.12 -9.99 -17.69
C ASP A 124 -11.84 -8.66 -17.42
N GLU A 125 -12.32 -8.44 -16.18
CA GLU A 125 -12.93 -7.17 -15.75
C GLU A 125 -11.93 -6.01 -15.86
N LEU A 126 -10.68 -6.22 -15.41
CA LEU A 126 -9.63 -5.22 -15.54
C LEU A 126 -9.32 -4.91 -17.01
N ALA A 127 -9.19 -5.95 -17.84
CA ALA A 127 -8.94 -5.78 -19.27
C ALA A 127 -10.05 -5.01 -19.96
N GLU A 128 -11.34 -5.26 -19.61
CA GLU A 128 -12.49 -4.53 -20.12
C GLU A 128 -12.44 -3.05 -19.68
N CYS A 129 -12.24 -2.77 -18.40
CA CYS A 129 -12.14 -1.39 -17.92
C CYS A 129 -11.01 -0.61 -18.63
N LEU A 130 -9.85 -1.22 -18.86
CA LEU A 130 -8.74 -0.61 -19.59
C LEU A 130 -9.06 -0.38 -21.08
N ARG A 131 -9.80 -1.31 -21.72
CA ARG A 131 -10.26 -1.15 -23.12
C ARG A 131 -11.28 -0.03 -23.24
N THR A 132 -12.29 0.00 -22.38
CA THR A 132 -13.32 1.05 -22.34
C THR A 132 -12.68 2.42 -22.10
N ALA A 133 -11.75 2.52 -21.14
CA ALA A 133 -11.04 3.78 -20.88
C ALA A 133 -10.28 4.29 -22.12
N ARG A 134 -9.65 3.38 -22.88
CA ARG A 134 -8.95 3.72 -24.13
C ARG A 134 -9.92 4.15 -25.22
N GLU A 135 -11.03 3.44 -25.38
CA GLU A 135 -12.05 3.71 -26.39
C GLU A 135 -12.66 5.11 -26.22
N TYR A 136 -13.00 5.48 -24.96
CA TYR A 136 -13.61 6.76 -24.66
C TYR A 136 -12.60 7.88 -24.34
N GLY A 137 -11.29 7.62 -24.47
CA GLY A 137 -10.25 8.62 -24.28
C GLY A 137 -10.04 9.09 -22.83
N VAL A 138 -10.61 8.37 -21.87
CA VAL A 138 -10.50 8.66 -20.44
C VAL A 138 -9.39 7.85 -19.75
N ARG A 139 -9.18 8.07 -18.45
CA ARG A 139 -8.16 7.36 -17.67
C ARG A 139 -8.83 6.45 -16.64
N TYR A 140 -8.27 5.27 -16.52
CA TYR A 140 -8.63 4.28 -15.52
C TYR A 140 -7.42 3.90 -14.72
N ARG A 141 -7.56 3.87 -13.39
CA ARG A 141 -6.53 3.41 -12.46
C ARG A 141 -7.14 2.45 -11.44
N LEU A 142 -6.57 1.25 -11.36
CA LEU A 142 -6.85 0.33 -10.27
C LEU A 142 -6.01 0.75 -9.06
N ASN A 143 -6.66 0.98 -7.93
CA ASN A 143 -6.03 1.37 -6.67
C ASN A 143 -5.77 0.14 -5.81
N ALA A 144 -4.50 -0.24 -5.65
CA ALA A 144 -4.09 -1.28 -4.70
C ALA A 144 -4.10 -0.80 -3.24
N PHE A 145 -4.43 0.47 -3.00
CA PHE A 145 -4.58 1.14 -1.72
C PHE A 145 -3.31 1.17 -0.85
N TYR A 146 -2.91 0.01 -0.29
CA TYR A 146 -1.82 -0.11 0.68
C TYR A 146 -0.44 0.36 0.20
N PRO A 147 -0.04 0.19 -1.06
CA PRO A 147 1.22 0.76 -1.56
C PRO A 147 1.33 2.29 -1.44
N GLN A 148 0.21 2.98 -1.25
CA GLN A 148 0.18 4.45 -1.09
C GLN A 148 0.32 4.90 0.37
N LEU A 149 0.26 3.99 1.35
CA LEU A 149 0.44 4.33 2.76
C LEU A 149 1.85 4.85 3.04
N ARG A 150 1.95 5.87 3.89
CA ARG A 150 3.24 6.52 4.21
C ARG A 150 4.33 5.54 4.66
N PRO A 151 4.10 4.58 5.56
CA PRO A 151 5.14 3.61 5.94
C PRO A 151 5.57 2.72 4.77
N VAL A 152 4.62 2.30 3.92
CA VAL A 152 4.93 1.51 2.72
C VAL A 152 5.71 2.34 1.70
N GLN A 153 5.35 3.60 1.50
CA GLN A 153 6.11 4.52 0.64
C GLN A 153 7.54 4.74 1.15
N LEU A 154 7.75 4.84 2.46
CA LEU A 154 9.08 4.88 3.06
C LEU A 154 9.88 3.62 2.74
N PHE A 155 9.28 2.44 2.96
CA PHE A 155 9.88 1.16 2.62
C PHE A 155 10.26 1.08 1.14
N LEU A 156 9.36 1.49 0.24
CA LEU A 156 9.59 1.44 -1.20
C LEU A 156 10.73 2.39 -1.64
N ARG A 157 10.79 3.60 -1.08
CA ARG A 157 11.90 4.56 -1.36
C ARG A 157 13.24 4.03 -0.83
N ALA A 158 13.25 3.43 0.37
CA ALA A 158 14.46 2.82 0.91
C ALA A 158 14.93 1.63 0.04
N ALA A 159 13.99 0.78 -0.42
CA ALA A 159 14.29 -0.31 -1.33
C ALA A 159 14.83 0.20 -2.68
N GLU A 160 14.29 1.29 -3.22
CA GLU A 160 14.77 1.93 -4.44
C GLU A 160 16.22 2.42 -4.28
N LEU A 161 16.53 3.15 -3.20
CA LEU A 161 17.88 3.61 -2.88
C LEU A 161 18.88 2.44 -2.76
N LEU A 162 18.46 1.34 -2.12
CA LEU A 162 19.30 0.15 -1.99
C LEU A 162 19.56 -0.52 -3.35
N ARG A 163 18.53 -0.59 -4.22
CA ARG A 163 18.66 -1.16 -5.59
C ARG A 163 19.57 -0.36 -6.51
N GLU A 164 19.74 0.93 -6.31
CA GLU A 164 20.73 1.74 -7.02
C GLU A 164 22.17 1.28 -6.75
N ARG A 165 22.41 0.61 -5.63
CA ARG A 165 23.73 0.20 -5.14
C ARG A 165 23.95 -1.30 -5.18
N GLN A 166 22.90 -2.10 -4.99
CA GLN A 166 22.98 -3.56 -4.81
C GLN A 166 21.76 -4.24 -5.43
N GLN A 167 21.92 -5.48 -5.84
CA GLN A 167 20.79 -6.29 -6.27
C GLN A 167 20.06 -6.90 -5.05
N PRO A 168 18.72 -6.96 -5.03
CA PRO A 168 18.00 -7.70 -4.03
C PRO A 168 18.29 -9.21 -4.18
N LEU A 169 18.56 -9.87 -3.04
CA LEU A 169 18.95 -11.28 -3.00
C LEU A 169 17.74 -12.20 -2.77
N HIS A 170 16.81 -11.76 -1.94
CA HIS A 170 15.66 -12.57 -1.53
C HIS A 170 14.56 -11.68 -0.96
N VAL A 171 13.32 -12.10 -1.15
CA VAL A 171 12.11 -11.52 -0.52
C VAL A 171 11.50 -12.54 0.42
N ASP A 172 11.21 -12.16 1.67
CA ASP A 172 10.35 -12.89 2.60
C ASP A 172 9.08 -12.10 2.85
N ALA A 173 7.91 -12.70 2.60
CA ALA A 173 6.64 -12.00 2.63
C ALA A 173 5.53 -12.82 3.31
N VAL A 174 4.68 -12.12 4.06
CA VAL A 174 3.52 -12.70 4.74
C VAL A 174 2.32 -11.78 4.56
N ALA A 175 1.15 -12.34 4.27
CA ALA A 175 -0.11 -11.58 4.27
C ALA A 175 -1.32 -12.45 4.64
N GLY A 176 -2.39 -11.79 5.08
CA GLY A 176 -3.74 -12.35 5.04
C GLY A 176 -4.20 -12.56 3.60
N GLY A 177 -5.06 -13.56 3.34
CA GLY A 177 -5.50 -13.92 1.99
C GLY A 177 -6.09 -12.75 1.19
N GLN A 178 -6.86 -11.88 1.84
CA GLN A 178 -7.45 -10.68 1.22
C GLN A 178 -6.40 -9.61 0.88
N MET A 179 -5.23 -9.64 1.53
CA MET A 179 -4.18 -8.64 1.41
C MET A 179 -3.10 -9.05 0.39
N VAL A 180 -3.26 -10.17 -0.29
CA VAL A 180 -2.26 -10.71 -1.22
C VAL A 180 -2.07 -9.82 -2.45
N TYR A 181 -3.15 -9.25 -3.00
CA TYR A 181 -3.05 -8.38 -4.17
C TYR A 181 -2.13 -7.16 -3.92
N PRO A 182 -2.38 -6.33 -2.88
CA PRO A 182 -1.47 -5.23 -2.55
C PRO A 182 -0.07 -5.69 -2.14
N LEU A 183 0.09 -6.86 -1.50
CA LEU A 183 1.41 -7.41 -1.22
C LEU A 183 2.21 -7.65 -2.49
N LEU A 184 1.62 -8.25 -3.53
CA LEU A 184 2.28 -8.50 -4.81
C LEU A 184 2.67 -7.19 -5.52
N ASP A 185 1.81 -6.16 -5.45
CA ASP A 185 2.13 -4.82 -5.94
C ASP A 185 3.33 -4.21 -5.17
N MET A 186 3.34 -4.31 -3.83
CA MET A 186 4.45 -3.85 -3.00
C MET A 186 5.76 -4.57 -3.32
N ILE A 187 5.73 -5.91 -3.46
CA ILE A 187 6.92 -6.70 -3.83
C ILE A 187 7.47 -6.22 -5.18
N GLY A 188 6.61 -6.13 -6.20
CA GLY A 188 7.03 -5.69 -7.52
C GLY A 188 7.69 -4.30 -7.50
N ARG A 189 7.10 -3.34 -6.79
CA ARG A 189 7.67 -1.98 -6.63
C ARG A 189 8.99 -2.02 -5.88
N ALA A 190 9.07 -2.79 -4.81
CA ALA A 190 10.27 -2.89 -3.98
C ALA A 190 11.45 -3.55 -4.71
N VAL A 191 11.20 -4.57 -5.55
CA VAL A 191 12.23 -5.16 -6.42
C VAL A 191 12.42 -4.42 -7.75
N GLY A 192 11.56 -3.43 -8.06
CA GLY A 192 11.64 -2.53 -9.21
C GLY A 192 11.03 -3.06 -10.50
N ARG A 193 10.52 -4.29 -10.52
CA ARG A 193 9.87 -4.91 -11.69
C ARG A 193 9.06 -6.13 -11.26
N LEU A 194 8.09 -6.53 -12.08
CA LEU A 194 7.29 -7.74 -11.83
C LEU A 194 7.81 -8.95 -12.63
N ARG A 195 8.35 -8.74 -13.83
CA ARG A 195 8.79 -9.82 -14.73
C ARG A 195 10.31 -10.00 -14.69
N PRO A 196 10.80 -11.25 -14.84
CA PRO A 196 10.04 -12.51 -14.91
C PRO A 196 9.43 -12.88 -13.55
N TRP A 197 8.34 -13.67 -13.57
CA TRP A 197 7.76 -14.21 -12.35
C TRP A 197 7.31 -15.66 -12.53
N ALA A 198 7.36 -16.42 -11.45
CA ALA A 198 6.80 -17.76 -11.32
C ALA A 198 6.50 -18.06 -9.85
N LEU A 199 5.50 -18.88 -9.58
CA LEU A 199 5.14 -19.35 -8.25
C LEU A 199 5.05 -20.89 -8.26
N SER A 200 5.52 -21.51 -7.17
CA SER A 200 5.34 -22.94 -6.94
C SER A 200 3.89 -23.28 -6.64
N GLU A 201 3.55 -24.56 -6.64
CA GLU A 201 2.40 -25.06 -5.88
C GLU A 201 2.66 -24.88 -4.37
N PRO A 202 1.60 -24.80 -3.56
CA PRO A 202 1.73 -24.77 -2.11
C PRO A 202 2.47 -25.98 -1.58
N ALA A 203 3.38 -25.77 -0.63
CA ALA A 203 4.02 -26.86 0.09
C ALA A 203 3.02 -27.46 1.10
N PRO A 204 2.63 -28.74 0.99
CA PRO A 204 1.74 -29.37 1.97
C PRO A 204 2.42 -29.48 3.32
N VAL A 205 1.66 -29.32 4.40
CA VAL A 205 2.15 -29.63 5.74
C VAL A 205 2.15 -31.17 5.89
N PRO A 206 3.29 -31.81 6.18
CA PRO A 206 3.34 -33.24 6.39
C PRO A 206 2.37 -33.68 7.51
N PRO A 207 1.61 -34.77 7.33
CA PRO A 207 0.60 -35.19 8.31
C PRO A 207 1.18 -35.46 9.71
N GLU A 208 2.40 -35.94 9.80
CA GLU A 208 3.12 -36.14 11.06
C GLU A 208 3.42 -34.83 11.79
N LEU A 209 3.69 -33.72 11.07
CA LEU A 209 3.86 -32.38 11.68
C LEU A 209 2.50 -31.79 12.08
N ALA A 210 1.50 -31.97 11.25
CA ALA A 210 0.15 -31.48 11.58
C ALA A 210 -0.41 -32.18 12.83
N ALA A 211 -0.10 -33.48 13.04
CA ALA A 211 -0.53 -34.24 14.21
C ALA A 211 0.16 -33.82 15.52
N LEU A 212 1.32 -33.16 15.44
CA LEU A 212 2.06 -32.65 16.61
C LEU A 212 1.65 -31.23 16.98
N ALA A 213 0.92 -30.54 16.12
CA ALA A 213 0.52 -29.16 16.37
C ALA A 213 -0.76 -29.11 17.21
N ASP A 214 -0.74 -28.34 18.31
CA ASP A 214 -1.94 -28.11 19.15
C ASP A 214 -3.04 -27.33 18.41
N ARG A 215 -2.71 -26.67 17.33
CA ARG A 215 -3.62 -25.86 16.49
C ARG A 215 -3.29 -26.03 15.01
N PRO A 216 -4.28 -25.89 14.10
CA PRO A 216 -4.04 -25.90 12.67
C PRO A 216 -3.00 -24.84 12.26
N MET A 217 -2.19 -25.14 11.25
CA MET A 217 -1.24 -24.20 10.67
C MET A 217 -2.01 -23.08 9.94
N PRO A 218 -1.86 -21.82 10.34
CA PRO A 218 -2.66 -20.73 9.74
C PRO A 218 -2.15 -20.30 8.36
N TYR A 219 -0.94 -20.69 7.97
CA TYR A 219 -0.30 -20.22 6.75
C TYR A 219 -0.09 -21.33 5.73
N THR A 220 -0.46 -21.01 4.49
CA THR A 220 -0.04 -21.76 3.29
C THR A 220 1.31 -21.21 2.82
N HIS A 221 2.26 -22.10 2.54
CA HIS A 221 3.62 -21.74 2.15
C HIS A 221 3.85 -21.97 0.66
N LEU A 222 4.45 -21.00 -0.01
CA LEU A 222 4.86 -21.05 -1.41
C LEU A 222 6.27 -20.47 -1.56
N THR A 223 6.95 -20.90 -2.59
CA THR A 223 8.17 -20.27 -3.09
C THR A 223 7.92 -19.69 -4.48
N GLY A 224 8.77 -18.78 -4.91
CA GLY A 224 8.62 -18.20 -6.24
C GLY A 224 9.76 -17.29 -6.62
N VAL A 225 9.53 -16.59 -7.71
CA VAL A 225 10.38 -15.52 -8.22
C VAL A 225 9.48 -14.38 -8.68
N ILE A 226 9.79 -13.16 -8.29
CA ILE A 226 9.17 -11.93 -8.84
C ILE A 226 10.28 -10.96 -9.21
N GLY A 227 10.24 -10.46 -10.45
CA GLY A 227 11.28 -9.55 -10.95
C GLY A 227 12.68 -10.16 -11.02
N GLY A 228 12.77 -11.49 -11.09
CA GLY A 228 14.07 -12.20 -11.05
C GLY A 228 14.62 -12.42 -9.64
N VAL A 229 13.89 -12.00 -8.58
CA VAL A 229 14.29 -12.15 -7.17
C VAL A 229 13.57 -13.34 -6.55
N PRO A 230 14.28 -14.29 -5.89
CA PRO A 230 13.67 -15.39 -5.13
C PRO A 230 12.73 -14.86 -4.04
N LEU A 231 11.62 -15.58 -3.84
CA LEU A 231 10.55 -15.23 -2.92
C LEU A 231 10.18 -16.42 -2.03
N SER A 232 10.09 -16.18 -0.72
CA SER A 232 9.35 -17.03 0.23
C SER A 232 8.06 -16.32 0.61
N LEU A 233 6.92 -16.98 0.42
CA LEU A 233 5.60 -16.39 0.64
C LEU A 233 4.78 -17.25 1.59
N ARG A 234 4.17 -16.63 2.59
CA ARG A 234 3.21 -17.23 3.51
C ARG A 234 1.89 -16.49 3.43
N VAL A 235 0.81 -17.21 3.18
CA VAL A 235 -0.53 -16.64 3.05
C VAL A 235 -1.45 -17.28 4.09
N GLN A 236 -2.06 -16.46 4.94
CA GLN A 236 -3.17 -16.91 5.79
C GLN A 236 -4.43 -17.01 4.93
N ASN A 237 -4.68 -18.20 4.35
CA ASN A 237 -5.83 -18.43 3.49
C ASN A 237 -7.06 -18.84 4.30
N GLN A 238 -7.45 -17.99 5.24
CA GLN A 238 -8.58 -18.18 6.16
C GLN A 238 -9.48 -16.96 6.11
N ILE A 239 -10.80 -17.15 6.24
CA ILE A 239 -11.78 -16.05 6.26
C ILE A 239 -12.91 -16.34 7.25
N HIS A 240 -13.33 -15.33 7.98
CA HIS A 240 -14.57 -15.38 8.77
C HIS A 240 -15.73 -14.88 7.91
N PRO A 241 -16.79 -15.68 7.66
CA PRO A 241 -17.84 -15.31 6.71
C PRO A 241 -18.62 -14.03 7.04
N ALA A 242 -18.79 -13.74 8.33
CA ALA A 242 -19.53 -12.57 8.80
C ALA A 242 -18.62 -11.36 9.12
N ASP A 243 -17.30 -11.58 9.20
CA ASP A 243 -16.34 -10.53 9.57
C ASP A 243 -15.00 -10.77 8.86
N PRO A 244 -14.96 -10.58 7.54
CA PRO A 244 -13.79 -10.92 6.75
C PRO A 244 -12.55 -10.06 7.05
N ASP A 245 -12.73 -8.87 7.62
CA ASP A 245 -11.66 -7.87 7.73
C ASP A 245 -10.86 -7.98 9.04
N ASN A 246 -11.37 -8.67 10.10
CA ASN A 246 -10.80 -8.64 11.45
C ASN A 246 -10.03 -9.90 11.88
N HIS A 247 -9.87 -10.91 11.03
CA HIS A 247 -9.29 -12.20 11.43
C HIS A 247 -7.90 -12.50 10.85
N ALA A 248 -7.32 -11.57 10.10
CA ALA A 248 -5.94 -11.68 9.69
C ALA A 248 -5.01 -11.48 10.89
N LEU A 249 -4.08 -12.42 11.11
CA LEU A 249 -3.06 -12.32 12.15
C LEU A 249 -2.14 -11.12 11.91
N LEU A 250 -1.96 -10.74 10.65
CA LEU A 250 -1.32 -9.51 10.19
C LEU A 250 -1.81 -9.18 8.78
N LEU A 251 -1.79 -7.92 8.40
CA LEU A 251 -2.15 -7.52 7.03
C LEU A 251 -1.01 -7.82 6.06
N HIS A 252 0.18 -7.23 6.27
CA HIS A 252 1.38 -7.46 5.47
C HIS A 252 2.62 -7.41 6.36
N ARG A 253 3.59 -8.29 6.05
CA ARG A 253 4.98 -8.17 6.47
C ARG A 253 5.86 -8.47 5.27
N LEU A 254 6.85 -7.65 5.03
CA LEU A 254 7.70 -7.75 3.85
C LEU A 254 9.15 -7.43 4.24
N ALA A 255 10.06 -8.33 3.93
CA ALA A 255 11.49 -8.12 4.10
C ALA A 255 12.23 -8.39 2.79
N ILE A 256 13.22 -7.56 2.48
CA ILE A 256 14.10 -7.73 1.32
C ILE A 256 15.53 -7.78 1.80
N ALA A 257 16.20 -8.87 1.50
CA ALA A 257 17.63 -9.05 1.76
C ALA A 257 18.45 -8.44 0.63
N PHE A 258 19.46 -7.70 1.01
CA PHE A 258 20.57 -7.19 0.18
C PHE A 258 21.90 -7.70 0.74
N ASP A 259 22.98 -7.54 0.00
CA ASP A 259 24.29 -7.95 0.51
C ASP A 259 24.68 -7.21 1.80
N SER A 260 24.31 -5.94 1.93
CA SER A 260 24.61 -5.10 3.10
C SER A 260 23.68 -5.29 4.31
N GLY A 261 22.54 -5.98 4.16
CA GLY A 261 21.55 -6.13 5.24
C GLY A 261 20.15 -6.46 4.78
N VAL A 262 19.17 -6.33 5.69
CA VAL A 262 17.77 -6.62 5.43
C VAL A 262 16.92 -5.38 5.72
N LEU A 263 16.13 -4.96 4.72
CA LEU A 263 15.09 -3.93 4.87
C LEU A 263 13.76 -4.62 5.17
N THR A 264 13.09 -4.22 6.26
CA THR A 264 11.85 -4.87 6.71
C THR A 264 10.74 -3.84 6.92
N LEU A 265 9.58 -4.06 6.31
CA LEU A 265 8.30 -3.51 6.72
C LEU A 265 7.69 -4.48 7.73
N ALA A 266 7.71 -4.13 9.01
CA ALA A 266 7.33 -5.03 10.10
C ALA A 266 5.81 -5.31 10.13
N ASP A 267 5.02 -4.31 9.78
CA ASP A 267 3.58 -4.37 9.56
C ASP A 267 3.20 -3.34 8.48
N THR A 268 2.00 -3.43 7.94
CA THR A 268 1.45 -2.51 6.93
C THR A 268 1.58 -1.04 7.32
N HIS A 269 1.40 -0.75 8.60
CA HIS A 269 1.42 0.61 9.14
C HIS A 269 2.76 0.98 9.80
N GLY A 270 3.79 0.17 9.59
CA GLY A 270 5.14 0.37 10.11
C GLY A 270 5.45 -0.48 11.36
N PRO A 271 6.62 -0.34 11.96
CA PRO A 271 7.74 0.45 11.46
C PRO A 271 8.47 -0.16 10.25
N VAL A 272 9.30 0.66 9.61
CA VAL A 272 10.30 0.20 8.64
C VAL A 272 11.64 0.09 9.34
N LEU A 273 12.28 -1.06 9.20
CA LEU A 273 13.52 -1.41 9.89
C LEU A 273 14.64 -1.65 8.88
N TRP A 274 15.83 -1.19 9.19
CA TRP A 274 17.06 -1.56 8.53
C TRP A 274 17.96 -2.35 9.48
N SER A 275 18.29 -3.59 9.12
CA SER A 275 19.19 -4.45 9.89
C SER A 275 20.45 -4.71 9.07
N PRO A 276 21.57 -4.01 9.36
CA PRO A 276 22.84 -4.23 8.66
C PRO A 276 23.35 -5.65 8.86
N ARG A 277 23.96 -6.20 7.82
CA ARG A 277 24.61 -7.50 7.90
C ARG A 277 25.89 -7.42 8.72
N LEU A 278 25.99 -8.28 9.73
CA LEU A 278 27.22 -8.44 10.49
C LEU A 278 28.35 -8.89 9.57
N HIS A 279 29.44 -8.15 9.56
CA HIS A 279 30.67 -8.53 8.89
C HIS A 279 31.87 -8.02 9.68
N THR A 280 32.79 -8.90 10.05
CA THR A 280 34.08 -8.57 10.64
C THR A 280 35.16 -9.49 10.08
N GLY A 281 36.41 -9.03 10.13
CA GLY A 281 37.57 -9.81 9.70
C GLY A 281 37.84 -11.02 10.58
N ARG A 282 38.81 -11.84 10.16
CA ARG A 282 39.36 -12.94 10.94
C ARG A 282 40.83 -12.73 11.17
N ASP A 283 41.33 -13.14 12.35
CA ASP A 283 42.76 -13.18 12.66
C ASP A 283 43.44 -14.37 11.95
N GLU A 284 44.77 -14.46 12.14
CA GLU A 284 45.60 -15.54 11.54
C GLU A 284 45.15 -16.95 11.99
N ALA A 285 44.52 -17.08 13.14
CA ALA A 285 43.96 -18.32 13.68
C ALA A 285 42.53 -18.58 13.21
N GLY A 286 41.96 -17.75 12.34
CA GLY A 286 40.61 -17.88 11.82
C GLY A 286 39.49 -17.40 12.77
N ARG A 287 39.78 -16.76 13.88
CA ARG A 287 38.84 -16.25 14.87
C ARG A 287 38.31 -14.87 14.46
N LEU A 288 37.03 -14.57 14.75
CA LEU A 288 36.46 -13.26 14.48
C LEU A 288 37.20 -12.16 15.26
N ILE A 289 37.55 -11.07 14.62
CA ILE A 289 38.08 -9.88 15.24
C ILE A 289 36.93 -9.06 15.79
N MET A 290 36.76 -9.02 17.10
CA MET A 290 35.63 -8.38 17.76
C MET A 290 35.97 -7.04 18.43
N ALA A 291 37.27 -6.67 18.48
CA ALA A 291 37.76 -5.42 19.05
C ALA A 291 39.10 -5.02 18.43
N GLY A 292 39.46 -3.76 18.55
CA GLY A 292 40.73 -3.19 18.06
C GLY A 292 40.62 -2.55 16.66
N PRO A 293 41.76 -2.19 16.05
CA PRO A 293 41.79 -1.54 14.74
C PRO A 293 41.12 -2.38 13.66
N GLY A 294 40.36 -1.74 12.75
CA GLY A 294 39.63 -2.40 11.66
C GLY A 294 38.24 -2.91 12.06
N THR A 295 37.77 -2.61 13.27
CA THR A 295 36.42 -2.99 13.78
C THR A 295 35.43 -1.84 13.81
N GLU A 296 35.69 -0.73 13.13
CA GLU A 296 34.85 0.48 13.10
C GLU A 296 33.41 0.17 12.61
N ARG A 297 33.29 -0.84 11.71
CA ARG A 297 31.97 -1.31 11.23
C ARG A 297 31.10 -1.95 12.31
N LEU A 298 31.69 -2.38 13.42
CA LEU A 298 30.94 -2.95 14.56
C LEU A 298 30.26 -1.88 15.42
N ALA A 299 30.55 -0.60 15.20
CA ALA A 299 29.92 0.52 15.91
C ALA A 299 28.53 0.89 15.35
N VAL A 300 28.08 0.27 14.23
CA VAL A 300 26.74 0.53 13.69
C VAL A 300 25.67 -0.19 14.52
N PRO A 301 24.46 0.39 14.67
CA PRO A 301 23.33 -0.29 15.31
C PRO A 301 23.01 -1.60 14.60
N THR A 302 22.66 -2.63 15.36
CA THR A 302 22.24 -3.94 14.77
C THR A 302 20.89 -3.85 14.07
N THR A 303 20.08 -2.86 14.44
CA THR A 303 18.81 -2.53 13.78
C THR A 303 18.52 -1.05 13.99
N GLU A 304 18.09 -0.39 12.93
CA GLU A 304 17.67 1.00 12.91
C GLU A 304 16.20 1.10 12.48
N VAL A 305 15.43 1.95 13.16
CA VAL A 305 14.07 2.29 12.76
C VAL A 305 14.15 3.49 11.82
N LEU A 306 13.75 3.29 10.58
CA LEU A 306 13.69 4.39 9.60
C LEU A 306 12.44 5.23 9.89
N GLU A 307 12.61 6.53 10.12
CA GLU A 307 11.57 7.44 10.66
C GLU A 307 11.01 6.92 12.00
N PRO A 308 11.74 7.12 13.12
CA PRO A 308 11.31 6.68 14.45
C PRO A 308 10.12 7.47 15.01
N ALA A 309 9.57 8.41 14.25
CA ALA A 309 8.37 9.16 14.63
C ALA A 309 7.19 8.21 14.85
N ASP A 310 6.34 8.60 15.74
CA ASP A 310 5.15 7.94 16.28
C ASP A 310 4.54 6.81 15.44
N ILE A 311 4.65 5.60 15.95
CA ILE A 311 3.90 4.45 15.41
C ILE A 311 2.40 4.80 15.54
N PRO A 312 1.64 4.78 14.44
CA PRO A 312 0.26 5.24 14.46
C PRO A 312 -0.62 4.34 15.31
N THR A 313 -1.58 4.91 15.99
CA THR A 313 -2.69 4.15 16.57
C THR A 313 -3.65 3.71 15.45
N PHE A 314 -4.49 2.69 15.68
CA PHE A 314 -5.54 2.33 14.71
C PHE A 314 -6.49 3.50 14.41
N ARG A 315 -6.72 4.39 15.37
CA ARG A 315 -7.48 5.62 15.14
C ARG A 315 -6.77 6.50 14.10
N THR A 316 -5.49 6.79 14.29
CA THR A 316 -4.67 7.55 13.32
C THR A 316 -4.64 6.88 11.95
N VAL A 317 -4.61 5.55 11.91
CA VAL A 317 -4.67 4.79 10.65
C VAL A 317 -5.95 5.10 9.89
N PHE A 318 -7.12 5.04 10.55
CA PHE A 318 -8.41 5.26 9.91
C PHE A 318 -8.69 6.73 9.62
N ASP A 319 -8.31 7.63 10.54
CA ASP A 319 -8.65 9.05 10.43
C ASP A 319 -7.68 9.81 9.50
N GLU A 320 -6.44 9.34 9.32
CA GLU A 320 -5.40 10.08 8.60
C GLU A 320 -4.72 9.28 7.48
N LEU A 321 -4.15 8.09 7.80
CA LEU A 321 -3.30 7.37 6.85
C LEU A 321 -4.10 6.79 5.68
N TRP A 322 -5.27 6.25 5.94
CA TRP A 322 -6.11 5.68 4.89
C TRP A 322 -6.67 6.76 3.96
N PRO A 323 -7.25 7.87 4.43
CA PRO A 323 -7.64 8.99 3.56
C PRO A 323 -6.45 9.56 2.78
N GLN A 324 -5.28 9.69 3.39
CA GLN A 324 -4.07 10.14 2.70
C GLN A 324 -3.64 9.19 1.57
N SER A 325 -3.79 7.88 1.76
CA SER A 325 -3.54 6.88 0.72
C SER A 325 -4.41 7.12 -0.52
N VAL A 326 -5.71 7.38 -0.32
CA VAL A 326 -6.65 7.68 -1.40
C VAL A 326 -6.32 9.02 -2.07
N ARG A 327 -5.97 10.06 -1.30
CA ARG A 327 -5.51 11.35 -1.89
C ARG A 327 -4.28 11.15 -2.77
N THR A 328 -3.35 10.30 -2.34
CA THR A 328 -2.18 9.94 -3.16
C THR A 328 -2.59 9.24 -4.46
N ALA A 329 -3.54 8.31 -4.40
CA ALA A 329 -4.06 7.61 -5.58
C ALA A 329 -4.82 8.56 -6.53
N LEU A 330 -5.62 9.50 -5.99
CA LEU A 330 -6.27 10.57 -6.76
C LEU A 330 -5.25 11.48 -7.46
N ALA A 331 -4.19 11.88 -6.75
CA ALA A 331 -3.10 12.67 -7.34
C ALA A 331 -2.41 11.92 -8.48
N GLN A 332 -2.22 10.61 -8.36
CA GLN A 332 -1.67 9.76 -9.42
C GLN A 332 -2.60 9.68 -10.62
N LEU A 333 -3.92 9.51 -10.41
CA LEU A 333 -4.89 9.53 -11.51
C LEU A 333 -4.90 10.90 -12.23
N ARG A 334 -4.86 11.99 -11.49
CA ARG A 334 -4.76 13.35 -12.07
C ARG A 334 -3.47 13.52 -12.89
N ALA A 335 -2.36 12.99 -12.43
CA ALA A 335 -1.12 12.96 -13.20
C ALA A 335 -1.23 12.10 -14.48
N ASP A 336 -1.99 11.00 -14.42
CA ASP A 336 -2.28 10.17 -15.61
C ASP A 336 -3.22 10.89 -16.60
N ILE A 337 -4.14 11.74 -16.11
CA ILE A 337 -4.99 12.58 -16.94
C ILE A 337 -4.15 13.61 -17.68
N ALA A 338 -3.21 14.25 -16.97
CA ALA A 338 -2.30 15.26 -17.53
C ALA A 338 -1.27 14.66 -18.52
N ASP A 339 -0.78 13.45 -18.25
CA ASP A 339 0.15 12.71 -19.13
C ASP A 339 -0.35 11.29 -19.41
N PRO A 340 -1.01 11.07 -20.55
CA PRO A 340 -1.55 9.76 -20.92
C PRO A 340 -0.56 8.60 -20.97
N ARG A 341 0.74 8.87 -21.16
CA ARG A 341 1.78 7.82 -21.21
C ARG A 341 1.94 7.12 -19.88
N ARG A 342 1.74 7.82 -18.78
CA ARG A 342 1.76 7.28 -17.41
C ARG A 342 0.69 6.21 -17.20
N SER A 343 -0.52 6.44 -17.73
CA SER A 343 -1.65 5.51 -17.64
C SER A 343 -1.36 4.16 -18.29
N ILE A 344 -0.60 4.14 -19.41
CA ILE A 344 -0.25 2.89 -20.10
C ILE A 344 0.63 2.00 -19.18
N GLY A 345 1.66 2.59 -18.59
CA GLY A 345 2.54 1.87 -17.64
C GLY A 345 1.78 1.37 -16.41
N ALA A 346 0.90 2.19 -15.84
CA ALA A 346 0.06 1.81 -14.71
C ALA A 346 -0.90 0.66 -15.05
N GLY A 347 -1.52 0.68 -16.24
CA GLY A 347 -2.39 -0.40 -16.72
C GLY A 347 -1.65 -1.71 -16.92
N GLN A 348 -0.48 -1.70 -17.57
CA GLN A 348 0.36 -2.88 -17.76
C GLN A 348 0.84 -3.47 -16.44
N TRP A 349 1.17 -2.61 -15.48
CA TRP A 349 1.53 -3.02 -14.13
C TRP A 349 0.38 -3.73 -13.43
N ALA A 350 -0.82 -3.12 -13.40
CA ALA A 350 -2.00 -3.68 -12.79
C ALA A 350 -2.38 -5.05 -13.41
N VAL A 351 -2.36 -5.18 -14.74
CA VAL A 351 -2.59 -6.46 -15.44
C VAL A 351 -1.59 -7.52 -14.99
N THR A 352 -0.32 -7.17 -14.82
CA THR A 352 0.69 -8.15 -14.39
C THR A 352 0.48 -8.57 -12.94
N VAL A 353 0.21 -7.62 -12.02
CA VAL A 353 -0.11 -7.93 -10.61
C VAL A 353 -1.35 -8.83 -10.53
N THR A 354 -2.42 -8.51 -11.30
CA THR A 354 -3.64 -9.31 -11.34
C THR A 354 -3.39 -10.73 -11.85
N ALA A 355 -2.53 -10.90 -12.85
CA ALA A 355 -2.16 -12.23 -13.35
C ALA A 355 -1.40 -13.06 -12.29
N ILE A 356 -0.47 -12.44 -11.56
CA ILE A 356 0.26 -13.11 -10.45
C ILE A 356 -0.73 -13.47 -9.34
N TRP A 357 -1.61 -12.55 -8.96
CA TRP A 357 -2.65 -12.75 -7.96
C TRP A 357 -3.59 -13.91 -8.33
N GLN A 358 -4.09 -13.95 -9.57
CA GLN A 358 -4.94 -15.04 -10.06
C GLN A 358 -4.22 -16.40 -9.98
N ARG A 359 -2.97 -16.46 -10.44
CA ARG A 359 -2.16 -17.70 -10.35
C ARG A 359 -1.99 -18.15 -8.91
N LEU A 360 -1.71 -17.21 -7.99
CA LEU A 360 -1.53 -17.50 -6.56
C LEU A 360 -2.82 -18.01 -5.93
N THR A 361 -3.93 -17.29 -6.11
CA THR A 361 -5.22 -17.65 -5.52
C THR A 361 -5.77 -18.96 -6.07
N THR A 362 -5.53 -19.25 -7.34
CA THR A 362 -5.83 -20.56 -7.94
C THR A 362 -5.02 -21.68 -7.28
N ALA A 363 -3.74 -21.43 -7.01
CA ALA A 363 -2.87 -22.45 -6.40
C ALA A 363 -3.22 -22.72 -4.93
N ILE A 364 -3.51 -21.69 -4.13
CA ILE A 364 -3.87 -21.87 -2.71
C ILE A 364 -5.31 -22.34 -2.49
N GLY A 365 -6.17 -22.23 -3.52
CA GLY A 365 -7.56 -22.68 -3.49
C GLY A 365 -8.48 -21.77 -2.65
N GLN A 366 -9.65 -22.29 -2.33
CA GLN A 366 -10.66 -21.59 -1.53
C GLN A 366 -10.16 -21.37 -0.09
N PRO A 367 -10.49 -20.21 0.52
CA PRO A 367 -10.12 -19.96 1.90
C PRO A 367 -10.85 -20.91 2.86
N GLU A 368 -10.14 -21.33 3.89
CA GLU A 368 -10.72 -22.05 5.02
C GLU A 368 -11.68 -21.11 5.77
N LEU A 369 -12.88 -21.62 6.06
CA LEU A 369 -13.88 -20.86 6.83
C LEU A 369 -13.61 -21.05 8.32
N ILE A 370 -13.22 -19.96 9.00
CA ILE A 370 -12.96 -19.92 10.43
C ILE A 370 -14.01 -19.10 11.16
N ARG A 371 -14.22 -19.38 12.46
CA ARG A 371 -15.12 -18.62 13.35
C ARG A 371 -14.49 -18.48 14.73
N PRO A 372 -13.31 -17.87 14.86
CA PRO A 372 -12.70 -17.65 16.14
C PRO A 372 -13.50 -16.60 16.94
N PRO A 373 -13.45 -16.64 18.28
CA PRO A 373 -13.95 -15.55 19.10
C PRO A 373 -13.16 -14.26 18.83
N ALA A 374 -13.74 -13.12 19.22
CA ALA A 374 -13.02 -11.87 19.19
C ALA A 374 -11.71 -11.97 20.00
N PRO A 375 -10.59 -11.41 19.51
CA PRO A 375 -9.31 -11.46 20.21
C PRO A 375 -9.39 -10.71 21.53
N THR A 376 -8.78 -11.29 22.58
CA THR A 376 -8.65 -10.62 23.87
C THR A 376 -7.42 -9.71 23.83
N PRO A 377 -7.56 -8.39 23.98
CA PRO A 377 -6.43 -7.49 24.00
C PRO A 377 -5.51 -7.75 25.20
N VAL A 378 -4.22 -7.71 24.99
CA VAL A 378 -3.21 -7.68 26.05
C VAL A 378 -2.70 -6.24 26.18
N PRO A 379 -2.82 -5.59 27.35
CA PRO A 379 -2.38 -4.22 27.53
C PRO A 379 -0.86 -4.10 27.37
N LEU A 380 -0.42 -3.13 26.55
CA LEU A 380 1.02 -2.87 26.33
C LEU A 380 1.81 -2.68 27.62
N PRO A 381 1.30 -1.99 28.69
CA PRO A 381 2.01 -1.87 29.95
C PRO A 381 2.35 -3.22 30.62
N GLU A 382 1.52 -4.24 30.46
CA GLU A 382 1.78 -5.59 30.99
C GLU A 382 2.95 -6.25 30.25
N LEU A 383 3.01 -6.13 28.92
CA LEU A 383 4.14 -6.63 28.11
C LEU A 383 5.45 -5.93 28.47
N LEU A 384 5.40 -4.59 28.66
CA LEU A 384 6.57 -3.81 29.06
C LEU A 384 7.02 -4.12 30.49
N ALA A 385 6.08 -4.42 31.42
CA ALA A 385 6.41 -4.83 32.77
C ALA A 385 7.09 -6.21 32.79
N ALA A 386 6.63 -7.15 31.99
CA ALA A 386 7.25 -8.46 31.84
C ALA A 386 8.71 -8.36 31.36
N SER A 387 8.98 -7.51 30.34
CA SER A 387 10.34 -7.30 29.84
C SER A 387 11.30 -6.71 30.87
N ARG A 388 10.82 -5.85 31.78
CA ARG A 388 11.61 -5.24 32.85
C ARG A 388 11.88 -6.21 34.00
N SER A 389 10.94 -7.12 34.30
CA SER A 389 11.06 -8.09 35.39
C SER A 389 12.15 -9.11 35.12
N ASP A 390 12.33 -9.55 33.87
CA ASP A 390 13.37 -10.51 33.51
C ASP A 390 14.78 -9.90 33.52
N CYS A 391 14.95 -8.64 33.16
CA CYS A 391 16.24 -7.92 33.32
C CYS A 391 16.67 -7.86 34.79
N LEU A 392 15.71 -7.72 35.73
CA LEU A 392 16.03 -7.69 37.18
C LEU A 392 16.34 -9.09 37.74
N ARG A 393 15.71 -10.17 37.20
CA ARG A 393 16.01 -11.55 37.58
C ARG A 393 17.40 -12.00 37.12
N VAL A 394 17.80 -11.67 35.89
CA VAL A 394 19.12 -11.98 35.34
C VAL A 394 20.20 -11.26 36.11
N ALA A 395 19.99 -9.97 36.43
CA ALA A 395 20.95 -9.20 37.24
C ALA A 395 21.11 -9.76 38.68
N ARG A 396 20.02 -10.20 39.33
CA ARG A 396 20.06 -10.82 40.68
C ARG A 396 20.73 -12.19 40.68
N ASN A 397 20.46 -13.03 39.67
CA ASN A 397 21.09 -14.35 39.56
C ASN A 397 22.56 -14.26 39.19
N GLY A 398 22.96 -13.29 38.37
CA GLY A 398 24.39 -13.02 38.08
C GLY A 398 25.18 -12.53 39.28
N GLN A 399 24.59 -11.73 40.19
CA GLN A 399 25.22 -11.33 41.43
C GLN A 399 25.32 -12.46 42.47
N ALA A 400 24.30 -13.35 42.50
CA ALA A 400 24.33 -14.51 43.39
C ALA A 400 25.39 -15.54 42.99
N ALA A 401 25.62 -15.72 41.67
CA ALA A 401 26.65 -16.63 41.18
C ALA A 401 28.08 -16.11 41.44
N MET A 402 28.29 -14.81 41.40
CA MET A 402 29.63 -14.20 41.72
C MET A 402 29.98 -14.24 43.20
N ILE A 403 29.01 -14.40 44.11
CA ILE A 403 29.27 -14.49 45.56
C ILE A 403 29.50 -15.95 45.99
N GLY A 404 29.06 -16.95 45.23
CA GLY A 404 29.22 -18.39 45.50
C GLY A 404 30.62 -18.93 45.21
N ASP A 405 31.41 -18.29 44.36
CA ASP A 405 32.77 -18.73 43.99
C ASP A 405 33.91 -18.06 44.81
N LEU A 406 33.57 -17.35 45.90
CA LEU A 406 34.52 -16.63 46.77
C LEU A 406 34.45 -17.07 48.26
N VAL A 407 33.87 -18.27 48.55
CA VAL A 407 33.93 -18.85 49.93
C VAL A 407 34.57 -20.21 49.90
#